data_8f3d6dbe55e928b97110523405d321ed
#
_entry.id   8f3d6dbe55e928b97110523405d321ed
#
_cell.length_a   1.000
_cell.length_b   1.000
_cell.length_c   1.000
_cell.angle_alpha   90.00
_cell.angle_beta   90.00
_cell.angle_gamma   90.00
#
_symmetry.space_group_name_H-M   'P 1'
#
loop_
_entity.id
_entity.type
_entity.pdbx_description
1 polymer ?
#
loop_
_entity_poly.entity_id
_entity_poly.type
_entity_poly.pdbx_seq_one_letter_code
_entity_poly.pdbx_strand_id
1 'polypeptide(L)'
;MRYSILALFVSAALLSVGASARSYTFNPALINDGAVDVSLFNEGLQLPGDYSVSITMNGEAVDNTMVSFRLDGQNGHQYLTPCLTPEQLSRYGVDVSKYPALSTNTSCADLSAIPQATTHFDFNNQQLSIVVPPQSMLPKVTGIAPETLWDDGIPALMLNWDASTQHNEYRGAWSSRSESDYVRLQPGINLGAWRLRNASTWQKSSSQPGKWQSAYTYAERGINSLKSRLTLGESYTTGSVFDSVPFRGVMLASDENMVPYNQRAFAPVVRGIARTQARVEVRQNGYLMSSRTVPAGPFEITDLPSTGSSGDLLVTVLESDGSRQDITVPYNAPAIALRQGYLKYSVAGGQYRSSSDNVKHSPVMSGELMYGLPWNLTVYGGIQTAEHYQAGSAGLGA
;
A
#
# COMPACT_ATOMS: atom_id res chain seq x y z
N MET A 1 44.22 -52.66 -19.23
CA MET A 1 43.67 -52.10 -20.47
C MET A 1 42.22 -51.66 -20.31
N ARG A 2 41.90 -50.80 -19.31
CA ARG A 2 40.50 -50.29 -19.10
C ARG A 2 40.42 -48.80 -18.83
N TYR A 3 41.50 -48.06 -19.00
CA TYR A 3 41.54 -46.60 -18.74
C TYR A 3 41.65 -45.72 -20.00
N SER A 4 41.80 -46.29 -21.18
CA SER A 4 41.97 -45.53 -22.42
C SER A 4 40.68 -45.13 -23.12
N ILE A 5 39.55 -45.73 -22.78
CA ILE A 5 38.25 -45.39 -23.43
C ILE A 5 37.58 -44.20 -22.76
N LEU A 6 37.82 -43.96 -21.46
CA LEU A 6 37.25 -42.84 -20.73
C LEU A 6 37.90 -41.50 -21.12
N ALA A 7 39.18 -41.53 -21.48
CA ALA A 7 39.89 -40.32 -21.90
C ALA A 7 39.46 -39.78 -23.29
N LEU A 8 38.94 -40.65 -24.16
CA LEU A 8 38.49 -40.27 -25.49
C LEU A 8 37.07 -39.58 -25.45
N PHE A 9 36.21 -39.93 -24.46
CA PHE A 9 34.91 -39.32 -24.32
C PHE A 9 34.96 -37.94 -23.65
N VAL A 10 35.93 -37.70 -22.80
CA VAL A 10 36.11 -36.39 -22.15
C VAL A 10 36.70 -35.34 -23.12
N SER A 11 37.53 -35.77 -24.10
CA SER A 11 38.08 -34.89 -25.11
C SER A 11 37.08 -34.47 -26.20
N ALA A 12 36.01 -35.22 -26.41
CA ALA A 12 34.93 -34.89 -27.38
C ALA A 12 33.90 -33.88 -26.83
N ALA A 13 33.83 -33.71 -25.51
CA ALA A 13 32.90 -32.77 -24.88
C ALA A 13 33.41 -31.30 -24.80
N LEU A 14 34.63 -31.03 -25.22
CA LEU A 14 35.26 -29.71 -25.24
C LEU A 14 35.24 -29.02 -26.61
N LEU A 15 34.59 -29.61 -27.61
CA LEU A 15 34.26 -28.88 -28.84
C LEU A 15 33.01 -28.03 -28.56
N SER A 16 33.24 -26.86 -27.95
CA SER A 16 32.27 -25.78 -27.96
C SER A 16 31.99 -25.45 -29.44
N VAL A 17 30.80 -25.88 -29.90
CA VAL A 17 30.24 -25.37 -31.16
C VAL A 17 30.15 -23.86 -30.96
N GLY A 18 31.10 -23.13 -31.55
CA GLY A 18 31.00 -21.68 -31.59
C GLY A 18 29.64 -21.30 -32.20
N ALA A 19 28.83 -20.63 -31.43
CA ALA A 19 27.61 -20.02 -31.94
C ALA A 19 28.06 -18.98 -32.99
N SER A 20 28.10 -19.36 -34.28
CA SER A 20 28.30 -18.43 -35.37
C SER A 20 27.07 -17.52 -35.39
N ALA A 21 27.21 -16.29 -34.92
CA ALA A 21 26.25 -15.25 -35.21
C ALA A 21 26.11 -15.16 -36.72
N ARG A 22 24.93 -15.49 -37.25
CA ARG A 22 24.64 -15.31 -38.67
C ARG A 22 24.58 -13.80 -38.95
N SER A 23 25.60 -13.26 -39.58
CA SER A 23 25.53 -11.91 -40.16
C SER A 23 24.67 -11.98 -41.42
N TYR A 24 23.59 -11.24 -41.43
CA TYR A 24 22.77 -11.05 -42.63
C TYR A 24 23.28 -9.80 -43.33
N THR A 25 23.59 -9.93 -44.65
CA THR A 25 23.96 -8.78 -45.47
C THR A 25 22.73 -8.44 -46.36
N PHE A 26 22.12 -7.31 -46.09
CA PHE A 26 21.01 -6.81 -46.88
C PHE A 26 21.58 -6.09 -48.13
N ASN A 27 21.07 -6.42 -49.33
CA ASN A 27 21.47 -5.75 -50.54
C ASN A 27 20.59 -4.51 -50.76
N PRO A 28 21.16 -3.28 -50.72
CA PRO A 28 20.40 -2.03 -50.90
C PRO A 28 19.63 -1.94 -52.22
N ALA A 29 20.13 -2.63 -53.27
CA ALA A 29 19.53 -2.62 -54.59
C ALA A 29 18.17 -3.37 -54.70
N LEU A 30 17.81 -4.15 -53.66
CA LEU A 30 16.54 -4.87 -53.59
C LEU A 30 15.44 -4.09 -52.86
N ILE A 31 15.77 -2.95 -52.29
CA ILE A 31 14.82 -2.08 -51.57
C ILE A 31 14.43 -0.94 -52.56
N ASN A 32 13.17 -0.84 -52.84
CA ASN A 32 12.60 -0.08 -53.95
C ASN A 32 12.75 1.45 -53.89
N ASP A 33 13.60 2.01 -53.04
CA ASP A 33 13.77 3.47 -52.91
C ASP A 33 15.19 3.83 -52.44
N GLY A 34 16.20 3.34 -53.06
CA GLY A 34 17.64 3.69 -53.03
C GLY A 34 18.25 4.58 -51.90
N ALA A 35 17.45 5.03 -50.96
CA ALA A 35 17.83 5.97 -49.92
C ALA A 35 17.80 5.36 -48.47
N VAL A 36 17.52 4.07 -48.33
CA VAL A 36 17.50 3.43 -47.01
C VAL A 36 18.91 2.97 -46.63
N ASP A 37 19.43 3.51 -45.55
CA ASP A 37 20.71 3.05 -44.98
C ASP A 37 20.50 1.66 -44.36
N VAL A 38 20.97 0.63 -45.07
CA VAL A 38 20.87 -0.77 -44.62
C VAL A 38 21.99 -1.17 -43.64
N SER A 39 22.93 -0.28 -43.36
CA SER A 39 24.04 -0.56 -42.43
C SER A 39 23.54 -0.93 -41.03
N LEU A 40 22.51 -0.26 -40.56
CA LEU A 40 21.87 -0.54 -39.28
C LEU A 40 21.29 -1.96 -39.18
N PHE A 41 20.63 -2.42 -40.25
CA PHE A 41 20.08 -3.78 -40.33
C PHE A 41 21.17 -4.86 -40.41
N ASN A 42 22.30 -4.55 -41.05
CA ASN A 42 23.44 -5.46 -41.09
C ASN A 42 24.07 -5.65 -39.68
N GLU A 43 23.97 -4.66 -38.81
CA GLU A 43 24.38 -4.72 -37.42
C GLU A 43 23.30 -5.30 -36.49
N GLY A 44 22.12 -5.67 -37.04
CA GLY A 44 20.99 -6.21 -36.27
C GLY A 44 20.23 -5.16 -35.47
N LEU A 45 20.43 -3.88 -35.82
CA LEU A 45 19.77 -2.75 -35.17
C LEU A 45 18.42 -2.44 -35.85
N GLN A 46 17.58 -1.74 -35.12
CA GLN A 46 16.28 -1.22 -35.58
C GLN A 46 16.40 0.27 -35.88
N LEU A 47 15.54 0.76 -36.77
CA LEU A 47 15.51 2.19 -37.10
C LEU A 47 14.99 3.01 -35.93
N PRO A 48 15.53 4.24 -35.70
CA PRO A 48 14.88 5.19 -34.80
C PRO A 48 13.51 5.59 -35.33
N GLY A 49 12.56 5.88 -34.43
CA GLY A 49 11.20 6.26 -34.84
C GLY A 49 10.22 6.10 -33.69
N ASP A 50 8.95 6.28 -34.02
CA ASP A 50 7.84 6.16 -33.09
C ASP A 50 7.26 4.76 -33.12
N TYR A 51 7.24 4.08 -31.98
CA TYR A 51 6.70 2.73 -31.86
C TYR A 51 5.58 2.69 -30.83
N SER A 52 4.50 1.95 -31.16
CA SER A 52 3.45 1.65 -30.19
C SER A 52 3.92 0.51 -29.30
N VAL A 53 4.16 0.80 -28.03
CA VAL A 53 4.77 -0.15 -27.11
C VAL A 53 3.93 -0.36 -25.86
N SER A 54 3.92 -1.60 -25.37
CA SER A 54 3.48 -1.93 -24.03
C SER A 54 4.62 -1.66 -23.05
N ILE A 55 4.40 -0.77 -22.09
CA ILE A 55 5.41 -0.38 -21.11
C ILE A 55 5.22 -1.15 -19.83
N THR A 56 6.29 -1.75 -19.35
CA THR A 56 6.35 -2.37 -18.02
C THR A 56 7.34 -1.63 -17.13
N MET A 57 6.94 -1.39 -15.87
CA MET A 57 7.79 -0.81 -14.82
C MET A 57 7.97 -1.83 -13.70
N ASN A 58 9.22 -2.24 -13.46
CA ASN A 58 9.55 -3.28 -12.47
C ASN A 58 8.73 -4.58 -12.65
N GLY A 59 8.41 -4.94 -13.91
CA GLY A 59 7.64 -6.13 -14.26
C GLY A 59 6.12 -5.98 -14.21
N GLU A 60 5.58 -4.82 -13.79
CA GLU A 60 4.15 -4.51 -13.86
C GLU A 60 3.83 -3.70 -15.12
N ALA A 61 2.76 -4.03 -15.84
CA ALA A 61 2.30 -3.25 -16.99
C ALA A 61 1.73 -1.91 -16.48
N VAL A 62 2.21 -0.80 -17.06
CA VAL A 62 1.83 0.56 -16.62
C VAL A 62 1.17 1.38 -17.72
N ASP A 63 1.50 1.14 -18.98
CA ASP A 63 0.95 1.92 -20.10
C ASP A 63 1.03 1.13 -21.42
N ASN A 64 0.27 1.60 -22.42
CA ASN A 64 0.38 1.17 -23.81
C ASN A 64 0.23 2.41 -24.68
N THR A 65 1.36 2.93 -25.19
CA THR A 65 1.40 4.22 -25.87
C THR A 65 2.48 4.29 -26.94
N MET A 66 2.42 5.34 -27.75
CA MET A 66 3.48 5.66 -28.69
C MET A 66 4.67 6.24 -27.95
N VAL A 67 5.85 5.70 -28.18
CA VAL A 67 7.12 6.16 -27.65
C VAL A 67 8.09 6.40 -28.80
N SER A 68 8.73 7.57 -28.80
CA SER A 68 9.81 7.86 -29.75
C SER A 68 11.10 7.22 -29.26
N PHE A 69 11.79 6.53 -30.15
CA PHE A 69 13.11 5.94 -29.91
C PHE A 69 14.17 6.65 -30.73
N ARG A 70 15.29 6.92 -30.08
CA ARG A 70 16.47 7.55 -30.71
C ARG A 70 17.62 6.56 -30.71
N LEU A 71 18.48 6.67 -31.70
CA LEU A 71 19.76 5.97 -31.70
C LEU A 71 20.71 6.68 -30.72
N ASP A 72 21.21 5.94 -29.77
CA ASP A 72 22.28 6.36 -28.88
C ASP A 72 23.45 5.38 -29.04
N GLY A 73 24.66 5.80 -28.68
CA GLY A 73 25.83 4.97 -28.89
C GLY A 73 26.90 5.23 -27.84
N GLN A 74 27.38 4.16 -27.22
CA GLN A 74 28.55 4.17 -26.37
C GLN A 74 29.52 3.08 -26.81
N ASN A 75 30.83 3.43 -26.90
CA ASN A 75 31.90 2.49 -27.20
C ASN A 75 31.75 1.73 -28.54
N GLY A 76 31.13 2.35 -29.57
CA GLY A 76 30.98 1.75 -30.88
C GLY A 76 29.76 0.80 -31.02
N HIS A 77 28.96 0.65 -29.98
CA HIS A 77 27.69 -0.07 -30.03
C HIS A 77 26.52 0.94 -30.05
N GLN A 78 25.67 0.85 -31.05
CA GLN A 78 24.44 1.64 -31.16
C GLN A 78 23.27 0.85 -30.56
N TYR A 79 22.36 1.55 -29.90
CA TYR A 79 21.12 0.97 -29.36
C TYR A 79 20.00 2.00 -29.36
N LEU A 80 18.75 1.52 -29.34
CA LEU A 80 17.58 2.39 -29.28
C LEU A 80 17.30 2.80 -27.83
N THR A 81 17.24 4.11 -27.59
CA THR A 81 16.90 4.70 -26.30
C THR A 81 15.50 5.29 -26.35
N PRO A 82 14.59 4.93 -25.44
CA PRO A 82 13.26 5.49 -25.38
C PRO A 82 13.29 6.93 -24.89
N CYS A 83 12.49 7.78 -25.50
CA CYS A 83 12.27 9.17 -25.08
C CYS A 83 10.99 9.23 -24.25
N LEU A 84 11.13 9.22 -22.92
CA LEU A 84 10.04 9.38 -21.96
C LEU A 84 10.18 10.72 -21.26
N THR A 85 9.06 11.39 -20.97
CA THR A 85 9.09 12.64 -20.21
C THR A 85 9.15 12.38 -18.70
N PRO A 86 9.67 13.33 -17.89
CA PRO A 86 9.62 13.22 -16.43
C PRO A 86 8.20 13.01 -15.89
N GLU A 87 7.20 13.62 -16.53
CA GLU A 87 5.80 13.47 -16.15
C GLU A 87 5.29 12.03 -16.41
N GLN A 88 5.72 11.41 -17.52
CA GLN A 88 5.39 10.00 -17.79
C GLN A 88 6.04 9.10 -16.73
N LEU A 89 7.31 9.31 -16.42
CA LEU A 89 8.01 8.54 -15.38
C LEU A 89 7.34 8.68 -14.02
N SER A 90 6.90 9.92 -13.66
CA SER A 90 6.15 10.14 -12.42
C SER A 90 4.81 9.40 -12.42
N ARG A 91 4.07 9.39 -13.53
CA ARG A 91 2.83 8.59 -13.67
C ARG A 91 3.08 7.09 -13.53
N TYR A 92 4.23 6.61 -13.96
CA TYR A 92 4.63 5.21 -13.82
C TYR A 92 5.18 4.89 -12.42
N GLY A 93 5.15 5.88 -11.50
CA GLY A 93 5.48 5.71 -10.10
C GLY A 93 6.94 6.00 -9.74
N VAL A 94 7.73 6.59 -10.63
CA VAL A 94 9.09 7.03 -10.30
C VAL A 94 9.05 8.32 -9.48
N ASP A 95 9.82 8.37 -8.39
CA ASP A 95 9.98 9.59 -7.58
C ASP A 95 10.99 10.54 -8.25
N VAL A 96 10.49 11.28 -9.23
CA VAL A 96 11.32 12.24 -10.01
C VAL A 96 11.91 13.35 -9.15
N SER A 97 11.33 13.63 -7.98
CA SER A 97 11.82 14.67 -7.07
C SER A 97 13.19 14.36 -6.48
N LYS A 98 13.52 13.08 -6.35
CA LYS A 98 14.83 12.61 -5.89
C LYS A 98 15.93 12.79 -6.93
N TYR A 99 15.57 12.96 -8.21
CA TYR A 99 16.52 12.98 -9.33
C TYR A 99 16.29 14.21 -10.20
N PRO A 100 16.73 15.42 -9.77
CA PRO A 100 16.55 16.65 -10.54
C PRO A 100 17.15 16.58 -11.95
N ALA A 101 18.18 15.75 -12.15
CA ALA A 101 18.81 15.55 -13.46
C ALA A 101 17.88 14.93 -14.51
N LEU A 102 16.80 14.24 -14.12
CA LEU A 102 15.77 13.74 -15.05
C LEU A 102 15.05 14.88 -15.78
N SER A 103 14.98 16.07 -15.18
CA SER A 103 14.23 17.22 -15.69
C SER A 103 15.11 18.24 -16.42
N THR A 104 16.42 17.99 -16.59
CA THR A 104 17.34 18.92 -17.26
C THR A 104 17.08 18.99 -18.76
N ASN A 105 16.46 17.96 -19.34
CA ASN A 105 16.07 17.94 -20.73
C ASN A 105 14.53 17.79 -20.79
N THR A 106 13.84 18.85 -21.20
CA THR A 106 12.38 18.92 -21.17
C THR A 106 11.67 17.94 -22.14
N SER A 107 12.39 17.38 -23.11
CA SER A 107 11.81 16.49 -24.12
C SER A 107 11.97 14.99 -23.77
N CYS A 108 13.10 14.60 -23.18
CA CYS A 108 13.36 13.19 -22.85
C CYS A 108 14.14 13.14 -21.52
N ALA A 109 13.63 12.40 -20.55
CA ALA A 109 14.31 12.17 -19.29
C ALA A 109 15.52 11.26 -19.49
N ASP A 110 16.64 11.62 -18.90
CA ASP A 110 17.84 10.76 -18.88
C ASP A 110 17.74 9.74 -17.74
N LEU A 111 17.34 8.53 -18.07
CA LEU A 111 17.19 7.45 -17.09
C LEU A 111 18.52 7.04 -16.44
N SER A 112 19.66 7.39 -17.02
CA SER A 112 20.98 7.14 -16.41
C SER A 112 21.19 7.96 -15.12
N ALA A 113 20.40 9.02 -14.91
CA ALA A 113 20.37 9.78 -13.67
C ALA A 113 19.87 8.98 -12.46
N ILE A 114 19.14 7.88 -12.70
CA ILE A 114 18.72 6.95 -11.64
C ILE A 114 19.78 5.81 -11.57
N PRO A 115 20.57 5.72 -10.49
CA PRO A 115 21.54 4.65 -10.36
C PRO A 115 20.90 3.27 -10.51
N GLN A 116 21.54 2.38 -11.30
CA GLN A 116 21.08 1.01 -11.56
C GLN A 116 19.76 0.90 -12.38
N ALA A 117 19.20 1.99 -12.86
CA ALA A 117 18.07 1.90 -13.79
C ALA A 117 18.50 1.21 -15.10
N THR A 118 17.63 0.38 -15.62
CA THR A 118 17.84 -0.30 -16.90
C THR A 118 16.60 -0.19 -17.76
N THR A 119 16.81 -0.10 -19.09
CA THR A 119 15.75 -0.16 -20.08
C THR A 119 16.06 -1.25 -21.06
N HIS A 120 15.03 -2.00 -21.46
CA HIS A 120 15.13 -3.01 -22.50
C HIS A 120 13.93 -2.90 -23.43
N PHE A 121 14.21 -2.72 -24.71
CA PHE A 121 13.18 -2.68 -25.74
C PHE A 121 13.20 -3.99 -26.54
N ASP A 122 12.15 -4.80 -26.38
CA ASP A 122 11.89 -5.96 -27.21
C ASP A 122 11.09 -5.52 -28.43
N PHE A 123 11.79 -5.34 -29.55
CA PHE A 123 11.19 -4.90 -30.80
C PHE A 123 10.15 -5.90 -31.34
N ASN A 124 10.40 -7.21 -31.21
CA ASN A 124 9.52 -8.23 -31.77
C ASN A 124 8.16 -8.25 -31.06
N ASN A 125 8.17 -8.06 -29.76
CA ASN A 125 6.96 -8.03 -28.92
C ASN A 125 6.42 -6.61 -28.68
N GLN A 126 7.09 -5.58 -29.23
CA GLN A 126 6.76 -4.16 -29.01
C GLN A 126 6.63 -3.85 -27.52
N GLN A 127 7.56 -4.35 -26.71
CA GLN A 127 7.55 -4.21 -25.27
C GLN A 127 8.75 -3.41 -24.78
N LEU A 128 8.50 -2.34 -24.04
CA LEU A 128 9.49 -1.55 -23.33
C LEU A 128 9.47 -1.93 -21.86
N SER A 129 10.53 -2.57 -21.38
CA SER A 129 10.71 -2.90 -19.98
C SER A 129 11.65 -1.89 -19.33
N ILE A 130 11.18 -1.25 -18.26
CA ILE A 130 11.94 -0.30 -17.46
C ILE A 130 12.06 -0.88 -16.06
N VAL A 131 13.27 -0.97 -15.56
CA VAL A 131 13.54 -1.46 -14.21
C VAL A 131 14.32 -0.40 -13.45
N VAL A 132 13.77 0.04 -12.34
CA VAL A 132 14.38 1.02 -11.43
C VAL A 132 14.43 0.46 -10.01
N PRO A 133 15.41 0.89 -9.17
CA PRO A 133 15.46 0.46 -7.79
C PRO A 133 14.17 0.80 -7.04
N PRO A 134 13.66 -0.07 -6.15
CA PRO A 134 12.43 0.19 -5.38
C PRO A 134 12.46 1.50 -4.58
N GLN A 135 13.63 1.89 -4.07
CA GLN A 135 13.83 3.16 -3.36
C GLN A 135 13.67 4.41 -4.24
N SER A 136 13.70 4.24 -5.56
CA SER A 136 13.46 5.30 -6.56
C SER A 136 11.99 5.40 -6.97
N MET A 137 11.14 4.52 -6.45
CA MET A 137 9.70 4.54 -6.71
C MET A 137 8.96 5.34 -5.63
N LEU A 138 7.86 5.96 -6.02
CA LEU A 138 6.89 6.50 -5.06
C LEU A 138 6.26 5.33 -4.27
N PRO A 139 5.97 5.52 -2.98
CA PRO A 139 5.26 4.51 -2.21
C PRO A 139 3.92 4.17 -2.88
N LYS A 140 3.70 2.89 -3.18
CA LYS A 140 2.45 2.44 -3.80
C LYS A 140 1.30 2.62 -2.82
N VAL A 141 0.23 3.29 -3.25
CA VAL A 141 -1.01 3.39 -2.49
C VAL A 141 -1.66 2.01 -2.44
N THR A 142 -1.80 1.44 -1.24
CA THR A 142 -2.33 0.09 -1.04
C THR A 142 -3.54 0.11 -0.12
N GLY A 143 -4.64 -0.48 -0.56
CA GLY A 143 -5.85 -0.70 0.23
C GLY A 143 -6.83 0.47 0.29
N ILE A 144 -6.52 1.61 -0.33
CA ILE A 144 -7.44 2.74 -0.50
C ILE A 144 -7.36 3.29 -1.93
N ALA A 145 -8.39 4.01 -2.35
CA ALA A 145 -8.36 4.74 -3.61
C ALA A 145 -7.45 5.98 -3.51
N PRO A 146 -6.84 6.44 -4.61
CA PRO A 146 -6.16 7.73 -4.67
C PRO A 146 -7.09 8.88 -4.24
N GLU A 147 -6.53 9.90 -3.56
CA GLU A 147 -7.32 11.03 -3.03
C GLU A 147 -8.12 11.78 -4.09
N THR A 148 -7.61 11.81 -5.32
CA THR A 148 -8.29 12.44 -6.47
C THR A 148 -9.62 11.76 -6.85
N LEU A 149 -9.82 10.52 -6.40
CA LEU A 149 -11.05 9.76 -6.61
C LEU A 149 -11.97 9.75 -5.37
N TRP A 150 -11.59 10.45 -4.30
CA TRP A 150 -12.44 10.52 -3.12
C TRP A 150 -13.62 11.45 -3.38
N ASP A 151 -14.77 10.98 -3.01
CA ASP A 151 -16.07 11.60 -3.26
C ASP A 151 -16.91 11.49 -1.99
N ASP A 152 -17.68 12.53 -1.72
CA ASP A 152 -18.58 12.58 -0.56
C ASP A 152 -19.81 11.66 -0.71
N GLY A 153 -20.00 11.04 -1.88
CA GLY A 153 -21.16 10.20 -2.17
C GLY A 153 -22.45 10.99 -2.35
N ILE A 154 -23.55 10.27 -2.51
CA ILE A 154 -24.87 10.85 -2.74
C ILE A 154 -25.57 11.24 -1.44
N PRO A 155 -26.44 12.27 -1.43
CA PRO A 155 -27.39 12.48 -0.36
C PRO A 155 -28.28 11.25 -0.19
N ALA A 156 -28.39 10.75 1.03
CA ALA A 156 -29.15 9.53 1.31
C ALA A 156 -29.78 9.57 2.70
N LEU A 157 -30.98 9.01 2.81
CA LEU A 157 -31.62 8.68 4.06
C LEU A 157 -31.65 7.14 4.21
N MET A 158 -31.17 6.65 5.33
CA MET A 158 -31.01 5.22 5.60
C MET A 158 -31.68 4.88 6.93
N LEU A 159 -32.25 3.68 7.01
CA LEU A 159 -32.77 3.12 8.25
C LEU A 159 -32.46 1.63 8.30
N ASN A 160 -31.60 1.23 9.22
CA ASN A 160 -31.46 -0.16 9.61
C ASN A 160 -32.30 -0.41 10.86
N TRP A 161 -33.03 -1.50 10.89
CA TRP A 161 -33.82 -1.87 12.04
C TRP A 161 -33.77 -3.36 12.31
N ASP A 162 -33.91 -3.71 13.56
CA ASP A 162 -33.98 -5.08 14.06
C ASP A 162 -35.05 -5.11 15.15
N ALA A 163 -35.92 -6.10 15.13
CA ALA A 163 -36.96 -6.27 16.13
C ALA A 163 -37.09 -7.75 16.49
N SER A 164 -37.17 -8.03 17.78
CA SER A 164 -37.40 -9.37 18.29
C SER A 164 -38.33 -9.36 19.47
N THR A 165 -39.15 -10.40 19.56
CA THR A 165 -40.02 -10.68 20.71
C THR A 165 -39.76 -12.10 21.17
N GLN A 166 -39.61 -12.27 22.46
CA GLN A 166 -39.43 -13.56 23.10
C GLN A 166 -40.48 -13.79 24.17
N HIS A 167 -41.15 -14.91 24.06
CA HIS A 167 -42.18 -15.33 25.04
C HIS A 167 -41.77 -16.69 25.58
N ASN A 168 -41.56 -16.77 26.90
CA ASN A 168 -41.21 -17.98 27.60
C ASN A 168 -42.30 -18.32 28.60
N GLU A 169 -42.84 -19.53 28.55
CA GLU A 169 -43.80 -20.06 29.49
C GLU A 169 -43.24 -21.35 30.10
N TYR A 170 -42.98 -21.32 31.37
CA TYR A 170 -42.54 -22.48 32.14
C TYR A 170 -43.76 -23.11 32.78
N ARG A 171 -44.06 -24.36 32.42
CA ARG A 171 -45.16 -25.16 33.01
C ARG A 171 -44.56 -26.20 33.96
N GLY A 172 -44.89 -26.07 35.24
CA GLY A 172 -44.43 -26.95 36.30
C GLY A 172 -45.03 -26.61 37.62
N ALA A 173 -44.50 -27.12 38.74
CA ALA A 173 -44.94 -26.81 40.11
C ALA A 173 -44.93 -25.27 40.39
N TRP A 174 -44.13 -24.53 39.67
CA TRP A 174 -44.06 -23.05 39.69
C TRP A 174 -44.15 -22.60 38.23
N SER A 175 -45.36 -22.21 37.83
CA SER A 175 -45.57 -21.63 36.51
C SER A 175 -45.00 -20.19 36.48
N SER A 176 -44.16 -19.92 35.52
CA SER A 176 -43.59 -18.58 35.28
C SER A 176 -43.75 -18.21 33.81
N ARG A 177 -44.15 -16.96 33.56
CA ARG A 177 -44.27 -16.40 32.22
C ARG A 177 -43.33 -15.20 32.15
N SER A 178 -42.44 -15.18 31.14
CA SER A 178 -41.61 -14.01 30.86
C SER A 178 -41.74 -13.61 29.41
N GLU A 179 -41.88 -12.33 29.18
CA GLU A 179 -41.96 -11.68 27.88
C GLU A 179 -40.87 -10.64 27.77
N SER A 180 -40.22 -10.59 26.62
CA SER A 180 -39.16 -9.61 26.35
C SER A 180 -39.30 -9.15 24.89
N ASP A 181 -39.47 -7.86 24.71
CA ASP A 181 -39.52 -7.20 23.42
C ASP A 181 -38.31 -6.31 23.25
N TYR A 182 -37.72 -6.34 22.05
CA TYR A 182 -36.56 -5.57 21.68
C TYR A 182 -36.74 -4.95 20.31
N VAL A 183 -36.44 -3.66 20.17
CA VAL A 183 -36.36 -2.96 18.89
C VAL A 183 -35.10 -2.13 18.85
N ARG A 184 -34.34 -2.28 17.78
CA ARG A 184 -33.15 -1.46 17.47
C ARG A 184 -33.41 -0.67 16.21
N LEU A 185 -33.11 0.62 16.25
CA LEU A 185 -33.21 1.53 15.12
C LEU A 185 -31.84 2.21 14.90
N GLN A 186 -31.41 2.24 13.65
CA GLN A 186 -30.19 2.92 13.23
C GLN A 186 -30.46 3.84 12.02
N PRO A 187 -31.09 4.98 12.22
CA PRO A 187 -31.25 5.97 11.17
C PRO A 187 -29.92 6.63 10.82
N GLY A 188 -29.75 6.96 9.55
CA GLY A 188 -28.59 7.67 9.04
C GLY A 188 -28.97 8.64 7.94
N ILE A 189 -28.30 9.78 7.90
CA ILE A 189 -28.46 10.81 6.85
C ILE A 189 -27.07 11.14 6.31
N ASN A 190 -26.94 11.14 4.98
CA ASN A 190 -25.77 11.68 4.27
C ASN A 190 -26.19 12.99 3.59
N LEU A 191 -25.43 14.05 3.83
CA LEU A 191 -25.67 15.36 3.21
C LEU A 191 -24.33 16.05 2.93
N GLY A 192 -23.92 16.05 1.66
CA GLY A 192 -22.56 16.43 1.28
C GLY A 192 -21.52 15.67 2.08
N ALA A 193 -20.53 16.35 2.63
CA ALA A 193 -19.47 15.74 3.45
C ALA A 193 -19.92 15.27 4.85
N TRP A 194 -21.14 15.59 5.27
CA TRP A 194 -21.64 15.26 6.60
C TRP A 194 -22.38 13.92 6.63
N ARG A 195 -22.18 13.18 7.71
CA ARG A 195 -22.82 11.91 8.03
C ARG A 195 -23.45 12.00 9.40
N LEU A 196 -24.78 12.07 9.48
CA LEU A 196 -25.52 11.97 10.73
C LEU A 196 -25.84 10.51 11.02
N ARG A 197 -25.55 10.05 12.21
CA ARG A 197 -25.74 8.66 12.66
C ARG A 197 -26.37 8.63 14.04
N ASN A 198 -27.35 7.75 14.21
CA ASN A 198 -27.94 7.44 15.50
C ASN A 198 -28.06 5.92 15.65
N ALA A 199 -27.96 5.44 16.87
CA ALA A 199 -28.37 4.09 17.23
C ALA A 199 -29.18 4.17 18.52
N SER A 200 -30.42 3.70 18.46
CA SER A 200 -31.35 3.68 19.58
C SER A 200 -31.96 2.30 19.73
N THR A 201 -32.17 1.89 20.95
CA THR A 201 -32.80 0.63 21.32
C THR A 201 -33.98 0.88 22.19
N TRP A 202 -35.05 0.12 21.97
CA TRP A 202 -36.18 0.02 22.86
C TRP A 202 -36.25 -1.39 23.42
N GLN A 203 -36.39 -1.50 24.74
CA GLN A 203 -36.48 -2.77 25.43
C GLN A 203 -37.66 -2.72 26.41
N LYS A 204 -38.41 -3.81 26.44
CA LYS A 204 -39.49 -4.03 27.43
C LYS A 204 -39.38 -5.46 27.92
N SER A 205 -39.59 -5.68 29.19
CA SER A 205 -39.65 -7.02 29.79
C SER A 205 -40.83 -7.12 30.74
N SER A 206 -41.18 -8.36 31.13
CA SER A 206 -42.26 -8.60 32.11
C SER A 206 -42.04 -7.89 33.45
N SER A 207 -40.78 -7.60 33.79
CA SER A 207 -40.35 -6.94 35.04
C SER A 207 -40.08 -5.45 34.89
N GLN A 208 -39.99 -4.92 33.66
CA GLN A 208 -39.61 -3.53 33.41
C GLN A 208 -40.45 -2.91 32.29
N PRO A 209 -40.95 -1.69 32.48
CA PRO A 209 -41.64 -0.97 31.42
C PRO A 209 -40.70 -0.68 30.26
N GLY A 210 -41.27 -0.53 29.07
CA GLY A 210 -40.53 -0.21 27.86
C GLY A 210 -39.75 1.10 28.00
N LYS A 211 -38.43 1.06 27.71
CA LYS A 211 -37.57 2.22 27.77
C LYS A 211 -36.77 2.34 26.47
N TRP A 212 -36.70 3.57 25.92
CA TRP A 212 -35.78 3.93 24.87
C TRP A 212 -34.43 4.32 25.44
N GLN A 213 -33.37 3.84 24.81
CA GLN A 213 -32.01 4.23 25.11
C GLN A 213 -31.27 4.52 23.80
N SER A 214 -30.59 5.68 23.72
CA SER A 214 -29.72 6.01 22.62
C SER A 214 -28.30 5.54 22.95
N ALA A 215 -27.71 4.74 22.09
CA ALA A 215 -26.30 4.35 22.22
C ALA A 215 -25.37 5.48 21.80
N TYR A 216 -25.70 6.15 20.70
CA TYR A 216 -24.98 7.31 20.19
C TYR A 216 -25.87 8.14 19.25
N THR A 217 -25.56 9.42 19.16
CA THR A 217 -26.09 10.34 18.13
C THR A 217 -25.01 11.35 17.80
N TYR A 218 -24.44 11.24 16.62
CA TYR A 218 -23.36 12.11 16.19
C TYR A 218 -23.48 12.51 14.72
N ALA A 219 -22.86 13.64 14.39
CA ALA A 219 -22.53 14.04 13.04
C ALA A 219 -21.02 13.92 12.84
N GLU A 220 -20.61 13.35 11.73
CA GLU A 220 -19.20 13.24 11.39
C GLU A 220 -18.90 13.75 10.00
N ARG A 221 -17.66 14.20 9.82
CA ARG A 221 -17.11 14.66 8.54
C ARG A 221 -15.65 14.29 8.41
N GLY A 222 -15.25 13.78 7.24
CA GLY A 222 -13.86 13.61 6.87
C GLY A 222 -13.18 14.95 6.60
N ILE A 223 -11.92 15.09 7.03
CA ILE A 223 -11.02 16.20 6.71
C ILE A 223 -9.84 15.59 5.94
N ASN A 224 -9.95 15.55 4.61
CA ASN A 224 -9.03 14.82 3.74
C ASN A 224 -7.58 15.31 3.87
N SER A 225 -7.38 16.64 3.96
CA SER A 225 -6.06 17.23 4.11
C SER A 225 -5.31 16.82 5.39
N LEU A 226 -6.05 16.47 6.45
CA LEU A 226 -5.50 16.01 7.73
C LEU A 226 -5.58 14.48 7.89
N LYS A 227 -6.14 13.76 6.92
CA LYS A 227 -6.44 12.32 7.05
C LYS A 227 -7.19 12.00 8.35
N SER A 228 -8.17 12.82 8.67
CA SER A 228 -8.81 12.84 9.98
C SER A 228 -10.32 12.95 9.86
N ARG A 229 -11.00 12.62 10.94
CA ARG A 229 -12.45 12.69 11.07
C ARG A 229 -12.83 13.61 12.21
N LEU A 230 -13.68 14.59 11.91
CA LEU A 230 -14.33 15.44 12.90
C LEU A 230 -15.66 14.80 13.29
N THR A 231 -15.87 14.60 14.59
CA THR A 231 -17.12 14.04 15.16
C THR A 231 -17.73 15.03 16.13
N LEU A 232 -19.01 15.30 15.99
CA LEU A 232 -19.80 16.22 16.83
C LEU A 232 -21.00 15.47 17.42
N GLY A 233 -21.18 15.48 18.72
CA GLY A 233 -22.30 14.84 19.41
C GLY A 233 -21.88 13.75 20.38
N GLU A 234 -22.68 12.69 20.47
CA GLU A 234 -22.48 11.58 21.40
C GLU A 234 -21.69 10.47 20.71
N SER A 235 -20.49 10.21 21.19
CA SER A 235 -19.56 9.21 20.66
C SER A 235 -18.64 8.68 21.77
N TYR A 236 -17.58 7.99 21.38
CA TYR A 236 -16.56 7.44 22.24
C TYR A 236 -15.20 8.02 21.85
N THR A 237 -14.33 8.29 22.84
CA THR A 237 -12.95 8.63 22.56
C THR A 237 -12.22 7.46 21.92
N THR A 238 -11.13 7.74 21.20
CA THR A 238 -10.26 6.68 20.69
C THR A 238 -9.62 5.94 21.88
N GLY A 239 -9.43 4.63 21.72
CA GLY A 239 -8.81 3.78 22.75
C GLY A 239 -7.36 3.45 22.43
N SER A 240 -6.58 4.41 21.93
CA SER A 240 -5.21 4.13 21.48
C SER A 240 -4.18 4.14 22.61
N VAL A 241 -4.33 5.02 23.58
CA VAL A 241 -3.44 5.18 24.73
C VAL A 241 -4.17 4.95 26.05
N PHE A 242 -5.40 5.43 26.16
CA PHE A 242 -6.29 5.22 27.29
C PHE A 242 -7.49 4.35 26.89
N ASP A 243 -8.21 3.84 27.86
CA ASP A 243 -9.51 3.22 27.61
C ASP A 243 -10.48 4.24 27.02
N SER A 244 -11.30 3.75 26.10
CA SER A 244 -12.32 4.56 25.44
C SER A 244 -13.40 5.01 26.40
N VAL A 245 -13.72 6.30 26.38
CA VAL A 245 -14.71 6.93 27.28
C VAL A 245 -15.86 7.49 26.47
N PRO A 246 -17.13 7.19 26.85
CA PRO A 246 -18.29 7.80 26.22
C PRO A 246 -18.39 9.28 26.58
N PHE A 247 -18.61 10.12 25.59
CA PHE A 247 -18.71 11.57 25.76
C PHE A 247 -19.77 12.18 24.83
N ARG A 248 -20.20 13.38 25.17
CA ARG A 248 -20.98 14.27 24.32
C ARG A 248 -20.20 15.55 24.09
N GLY A 249 -19.77 15.81 22.88
CA GLY A 249 -18.90 16.95 22.59
C GLY A 249 -18.33 16.94 21.17
N VAL A 250 -17.06 17.27 21.07
CA VAL A 250 -16.33 17.37 19.82
C VAL A 250 -15.08 16.48 19.88
N MET A 251 -14.80 15.76 18.81
CA MET A 251 -13.57 15.00 18.66
C MET A 251 -13.01 15.18 17.25
N LEU A 252 -11.70 15.38 17.18
CA LEU A 252 -10.92 15.30 15.96
C LEU A 252 -9.87 14.19 16.15
N ALA A 253 -9.93 13.19 15.28
CA ALA A 253 -9.02 12.05 15.36
C ALA A 253 -8.53 11.63 13.97
N SER A 254 -7.30 11.09 13.91
CA SER A 254 -6.79 10.46 12.69
C SER A 254 -7.71 9.33 12.25
N ASP A 255 -8.03 9.29 10.95
CA ASP A 255 -8.82 8.23 10.34
C ASP A 255 -7.91 7.29 9.54
N GLU A 256 -7.65 6.11 10.08
CA GLU A 256 -6.82 5.11 9.43
C GLU A 256 -7.36 4.66 8.08
N ASN A 257 -8.67 4.78 7.83
CA ASN A 257 -9.26 4.46 6.53
C ASN A 257 -8.87 5.45 5.43
N MET A 258 -8.36 6.63 5.79
CA MET A 258 -7.82 7.63 4.87
C MET A 258 -6.32 7.48 4.63
N VAL A 259 -5.68 6.47 5.22
CA VAL A 259 -4.24 6.24 5.11
C VAL A 259 -3.99 4.87 4.48
N PRO A 260 -3.13 4.76 3.44
CA PRO A 260 -2.79 3.48 2.84
C PRO A 260 -2.27 2.47 3.87
N TYR A 261 -2.59 1.20 3.68
CA TYR A 261 -2.20 0.13 4.63
C TYR A 261 -0.68 0.06 4.85
N ASN A 262 0.07 0.30 3.78
CA ASN A 262 1.53 0.30 3.82
C ASN A 262 2.14 1.56 4.43
N GLN A 263 1.35 2.55 4.84
CA GLN A 263 1.84 3.80 5.44
C GLN A 263 1.46 3.96 6.92
N ARG A 264 0.53 3.17 7.46
CA ARG A 264 0.02 3.32 8.82
C ARG A 264 0.62 2.35 9.83
N ALA A 265 0.68 1.08 9.50
CA ALA A 265 1.15 0.04 10.42
C ALA A 265 2.60 -0.34 10.11
N PHE A 266 3.34 -0.72 11.15
CA PHE A 266 4.71 -1.20 11.02
C PHE A 266 4.79 -2.44 10.14
N ALA A 267 5.78 -2.45 9.26
CA ALA A 267 6.26 -3.65 8.59
C ALA A 267 7.77 -3.52 8.41
N PRO A 268 8.53 -4.61 8.50
CA PRO A 268 9.98 -4.56 8.40
C PRO A 268 10.40 -4.12 7.00
N VAL A 269 11.56 -3.50 6.92
CA VAL A 269 12.21 -3.15 5.67
C VAL A 269 13.00 -4.36 5.19
N VAL A 270 12.75 -4.78 3.95
CA VAL A 270 13.49 -5.87 3.30
C VAL A 270 14.65 -5.28 2.52
N ARG A 271 15.87 -5.71 2.82
CA ARG A 271 17.10 -5.33 2.15
C ARG A 271 17.82 -6.55 1.60
N GLY A 272 18.41 -6.39 0.43
CA GLY A 272 19.18 -7.46 -0.20
C GLY A 272 20.06 -6.94 -1.34
N ILE A 273 20.77 -7.86 -1.98
CA ILE A 273 21.59 -7.58 -3.15
C ILE A 273 21.20 -8.58 -4.22
N ALA A 274 20.77 -8.08 -5.38
CA ALA A 274 20.57 -8.88 -6.58
C ALA A 274 21.85 -8.85 -7.44
N ARG A 275 22.32 -9.99 -7.89
CA ARG A 275 23.52 -10.07 -8.74
C ARG A 275 23.24 -9.68 -10.17
N THR A 276 22.03 -9.99 -10.61
CA THR A 276 21.49 -9.67 -11.93
C THR A 276 20.17 -8.96 -11.73
N GLN A 277 19.48 -8.58 -12.80
CA GLN A 277 18.08 -8.23 -12.68
C GLN A 277 17.33 -9.45 -12.12
N ALA A 278 16.62 -9.26 -11.01
CA ALA A 278 16.02 -10.35 -10.26
C ALA A 278 14.56 -10.05 -9.91
N ARG A 279 13.78 -11.12 -9.74
CA ARG A 279 12.45 -11.04 -9.13
C ARG A 279 12.56 -11.34 -7.64
N VAL A 280 12.16 -10.39 -6.81
CA VAL A 280 12.13 -10.52 -5.36
C VAL A 280 10.71 -10.83 -4.92
N GLU A 281 10.51 -11.99 -4.31
CA GLU A 281 9.26 -12.42 -3.70
C GLU A 281 9.38 -12.38 -2.18
N VAL A 282 8.42 -11.75 -1.51
CA VAL A 282 8.32 -11.71 -0.06
C VAL A 282 7.11 -12.50 0.38
N ARG A 283 7.31 -13.52 1.19
CA ARG A 283 6.26 -14.39 1.72
C ARG A 283 6.25 -14.39 3.24
N GLN A 284 5.07 -14.48 3.81
CA GLN A 284 4.87 -14.69 5.24
C GLN A 284 3.92 -15.89 5.44
N ASN A 285 4.32 -16.83 6.28
CA ASN A 285 3.52 -18.05 6.54
C ASN A 285 3.06 -18.75 5.25
N GLY A 286 3.89 -18.71 4.18
CA GLY A 286 3.58 -19.28 2.86
C GLY A 286 2.80 -18.37 1.92
N TYR A 287 2.18 -17.29 2.39
CA TYR A 287 1.42 -16.36 1.57
C TYR A 287 2.31 -15.31 0.92
N LEU A 288 2.12 -15.06 -0.38
CA LEU A 288 2.85 -14.04 -1.12
C LEU A 288 2.34 -12.65 -0.73
N MET A 289 3.22 -11.83 -0.14
CA MET A 289 2.94 -10.45 0.24
C MET A 289 3.31 -9.44 -0.83
N SER A 290 4.42 -9.68 -1.51
CA SER A 290 4.96 -8.79 -2.55
C SER A 290 5.78 -9.59 -3.55
N SER A 291 5.69 -9.20 -4.83
CA SER A 291 6.58 -9.70 -5.89
C SER A 291 6.97 -8.51 -6.76
N ARG A 292 8.28 -8.27 -6.91
CA ARG A 292 8.82 -7.11 -7.66
C ARG A 292 10.06 -7.49 -8.41
N THR A 293 10.23 -6.90 -9.57
CA THR A 293 11.50 -6.93 -10.31
C THR A 293 12.40 -5.81 -9.80
N VAL A 294 13.65 -6.14 -9.52
CA VAL A 294 14.69 -5.21 -9.09
C VAL A 294 15.87 -5.28 -10.05
N PRO A 295 16.61 -4.17 -10.28
CA PRO A 295 17.84 -4.20 -11.06
C PRO A 295 18.96 -4.92 -10.29
N ALA A 296 20.07 -5.20 -10.98
CA ALA A 296 21.28 -5.67 -10.34
C ALA A 296 21.79 -4.62 -9.33
N GLY A 297 22.21 -5.08 -8.17
CA GLY A 297 22.75 -4.25 -7.09
C GLY A 297 21.94 -4.32 -5.81
N PRO A 298 22.19 -3.41 -4.84
CA PRO A 298 21.45 -3.36 -3.60
C PRO A 298 20.03 -2.85 -3.81
N PHE A 299 19.06 -3.48 -3.14
CA PHE A 299 17.67 -3.07 -3.14
C PHE A 299 17.12 -2.93 -1.72
N GLU A 300 16.14 -2.07 -1.56
CA GLU A 300 15.41 -1.83 -0.32
C GLU A 300 13.91 -1.73 -0.61
N ILE A 301 13.09 -2.57 0.05
CA ILE A 301 11.63 -2.57 -0.03
C ILE A 301 11.08 -2.06 1.30
N THR A 302 10.54 -0.83 1.30
CA THR A 302 10.08 -0.11 2.50
C THR A 302 8.57 -0.07 2.65
N ASP A 303 7.83 -0.46 1.63
CA ASP A 303 6.38 -0.29 1.52
C ASP A 303 5.58 -1.60 1.59
N LEU A 304 6.15 -2.62 2.26
CA LEU A 304 5.41 -3.86 2.53
C LEU A 304 4.15 -3.57 3.35
N PRO A 305 3.01 -4.21 3.02
CA PRO A 305 1.83 -4.13 3.85
C PRO A 305 2.08 -4.84 5.19
N SER A 306 1.54 -4.30 6.28
CA SER A 306 1.48 -5.03 7.55
C SER A 306 0.36 -6.06 7.49
N THR A 307 0.65 -7.28 7.94
CA THR A 307 -0.35 -8.36 8.01
C THR A 307 -1.02 -8.45 9.38
N GLY A 308 -0.53 -7.70 10.37
CA GLY A 308 -1.01 -7.78 11.77
C GLY A 308 -0.69 -9.11 12.45
N SER A 309 -0.01 -10.04 11.77
CA SER A 309 0.41 -11.33 12.33
C SER A 309 1.92 -11.40 12.51
N SER A 310 2.36 -12.12 13.54
CA SER A 310 3.77 -12.45 13.74
C SER A 310 4.18 -13.60 12.83
N GLY A 311 5.45 -13.65 12.46
CA GLY A 311 6.05 -14.71 11.66
C GLY A 311 7.05 -14.14 10.67
N ASP A 312 8.20 -14.80 10.56
CA ASP A 312 9.30 -14.34 9.74
C ASP A 312 8.92 -14.19 8.26
N LEU A 313 9.51 -13.20 7.63
CA LEU A 313 9.38 -13.00 6.19
C LEU A 313 10.44 -13.84 5.46
N LEU A 314 9.99 -14.69 4.56
CA LEU A 314 10.87 -15.38 3.61
C LEU A 314 10.97 -14.52 2.36
N VAL A 315 12.15 -14.00 2.12
CA VAL A 315 12.49 -13.21 0.93
C VAL A 315 13.26 -14.10 -0.04
N THR A 316 12.68 -14.34 -1.19
CA THR A 316 13.30 -15.14 -2.26
C THR A 316 13.72 -14.22 -3.38
N VAL A 317 15.00 -14.17 -3.68
CA VAL A 317 15.58 -13.47 -4.84
C VAL A 317 15.79 -14.48 -5.95
N LEU A 318 15.05 -14.33 -7.05
CA LEU A 318 15.13 -15.16 -8.25
C LEU A 318 15.89 -14.39 -9.32
N GLU A 319 17.12 -14.77 -9.54
CA GLU A 319 18.02 -14.13 -10.50
C GLU A 319 17.66 -14.51 -11.96
N SER A 320 18.09 -13.69 -12.91
CA SER A 320 17.85 -13.97 -14.34
C SER A 320 18.54 -15.23 -14.86
N ASP A 321 19.61 -15.68 -14.19
CA ASP A 321 20.32 -16.94 -14.50
C ASP A 321 19.60 -18.19 -13.93
N GLY A 322 18.44 -18.01 -13.27
CA GLY A 322 17.67 -19.06 -12.63
C GLY A 322 18.16 -19.41 -11.22
N SER A 323 19.22 -18.80 -10.73
CA SER A 323 19.68 -19.03 -9.35
C SER A 323 18.74 -18.38 -8.34
N ARG A 324 18.65 -18.99 -7.17
CA ARG A 324 17.74 -18.57 -6.08
C ARG A 324 18.55 -18.31 -4.82
N GLN A 325 18.22 -17.22 -4.14
CA GLN A 325 18.72 -16.90 -2.81
C GLN A 325 17.54 -16.65 -1.89
N ASP A 326 17.52 -17.32 -0.75
CA ASP A 326 16.50 -17.14 0.28
C ASP A 326 17.09 -16.39 1.48
N ILE A 327 16.42 -15.37 1.95
CA ILE A 327 16.77 -14.53 3.09
C ILE A 327 15.59 -14.53 4.05
N THR A 328 15.84 -14.83 5.32
CA THR A 328 14.81 -14.73 6.37
C THR A 328 14.95 -13.39 7.08
N VAL A 329 13.86 -12.63 7.11
CA VAL A 329 13.77 -11.37 7.85
C VAL A 329 12.84 -11.60 9.05
N PRO A 330 13.36 -11.58 10.28
CA PRO A 330 12.56 -11.74 11.48
C PRO A 330 11.48 -10.65 11.56
N TYR A 331 10.26 -11.06 11.83
CA TYR A 331 9.14 -10.14 12.02
C TYR A 331 8.27 -10.56 13.18
N ASN A 332 8.18 -9.67 14.14
CA ASN A 332 7.19 -9.73 15.22
C ASN A 332 6.38 -8.45 15.18
N ALA A 333 5.04 -8.55 15.11
CA ALA A 333 4.17 -7.39 15.16
C ALA A 333 4.05 -6.89 16.61
N PRO A 334 4.72 -5.80 17.00
CA PRO A 334 4.57 -5.26 18.35
C PRO A 334 3.15 -4.70 18.51
N ALA A 335 2.64 -4.74 19.76
CA ALA A 335 1.29 -4.27 20.10
C ALA A 335 1.07 -2.79 19.76
N ILE A 336 2.14 -1.98 19.84
CA ILE A 336 2.15 -0.56 19.49
C ILE A 336 3.32 -0.33 18.54
N ALA A 337 3.03 -0.30 17.24
CA ALA A 337 4.03 0.03 16.24
C ALA A 337 3.39 0.77 15.07
N LEU A 338 3.90 1.94 14.81
CA LEU A 338 3.55 2.77 13.67
C LEU A 338 4.72 2.81 12.67
N ARG A 339 4.38 2.99 11.41
CA ARG A 339 5.41 3.22 10.40
C ARG A 339 6.09 4.56 10.61
N GLN A 340 7.39 4.63 10.31
CA GLN A 340 8.16 5.87 10.37
C GLN A 340 7.45 7.01 9.63
N GLY A 341 7.31 8.16 10.32
CA GLY A 341 6.67 9.35 9.79
C GLY A 341 5.14 9.36 9.90
N TYR A 342 4.50 8.26 10.30
CA TYR A 342 3.06 8.25 10.51
C TYR A 342 2.71 8.85 11.86
N LEU A 343 1.80 9.84 11.86
CA LEU A 343 1.24 10.49 13.03
C LEU A 343 -0.21 10.04 13.24
N LYS A 344 -0.50 9.42 14.38
CA LYS A 344 -1.84 9.09 14.84
C LYS A 344 -2.16 9.95 16.05
N TYR A 345 -3.28 10.65 16.03
CA TYR A 345 -3.70 11.53 17.12
C TYR A 345 -5.20 11.52 17.33
N SER A 346 -5.60 11.89 18.51
CA SER A 346 -7.00 12.14 18.86
C SER A 346 -7.07 13.26 19.90
N VAL A 347 -7.99 14.21 19.71
CA VAL A 347 -8.34 15.24 20.67
C VAL A 347 -9.84 15.27 20.82
N ALA A 348 -10.33 15.07 22.03
CA ALA A 348 -11.75 15.09 22.34
C ALA A 348 -12.02 15.99 23.56
N GLY A 349 -13.14 16.69 23.51
CA GLY A 349 -13.61 17.54 24.61
C GLY A 349 -15.12 17.60 24.66
N GLY A 350 -15.68 17.58 25.87
CA GLY A 350 -17.12 17.62 26.07
C GLY A 350 -17.51 17.22 27.49
N GLN A 351 -18.63 16.55 27.60
CA GLN A 351 -19.16 16.03 28.86
C GLN A 351 -19.14 14.50 28.85
N TYR A 352 -18.78 13.90 29.97
CA TYR A 352 -18.94 12.47 30.17
C TYR A 352 -20.38 12.06 30.02
N ARG A 353 -20.62 10.99 29.29
CA ARG A 353 -21.98 10.46 29.06
C ARG A 353 -22.10 9.08 29.67
N SER A 354 -22.96 8.95 30.68
CA SER A 354 -23.35 7.66 31.22
C SER A 354 -24.65 7.17 30.61
N SER A 355 -24.81 5.86 30.51
CA SER A 355 -26.10 5.22 30.23
C SER A 355 -27.06 5.27 31.43
N SER A 356 -26.58 5.66 32.63
CA SER A 356 -27.36 5.79 33.85
C SER A 356 -27.70 7.25 34.12
N ASP A 357 -28.98 7.53 34.36
CA ASP A 357 -29.47 8.87 34.64
C ASP A 357 -28.94 9.45 35.97
N ASN A 358 -28.33 8.63 36.83
CA ASN A 358 -27.82 9.02 38.17
C ASN A 358 -26.36 9.41 38.18
N VAL A 359 -25.66 9.45 37.05
CA VAL A 359 -24.23 9.80 36.97
C VAL A 359 -24.08 11.25 36.51
N LYS A 360 -23.21 11.99 37.23
CA LYS A 360 -22.89 13.39 36.86
C LYS A 360 -22.29 13.49 35.48
N HIS A 361 -22.76 14.46 34.70
CA HIS A 361 -22.20 14.86 33.43
C HIS A 361 -20.98 15.76 33.65
N SER A 362 -19.88 15.19 34.12
CA SER A 362 -18.63 15.95 34.33
C SER A 362 -17.96 16.32 33.02
N PRO A 363 -17.32 17.50 32.93
CA PRO A 363 -16.51 17.85 31.78
C PRO A 363 -15.37 16.82 31.62
N VAL A 364 -15.10 16.40 30.40
CA VAL A 364 -14.02 15.47 30.04
C VAL A 364 -13.23 16.03 28.87
N MET A 365 -11.91 15.92 28.96
CA MET A 365 -10.99 16.17 27.84
C MET A 365 -10.04 14.98 27.73
N SER A 366 -9.74 14.58 26.51
CA SER A 366 -8.77 13.53 26.19
C SER A 366 -7.92 13.97 25.01
N GLY A 367 -6.62 13.80 25.12
CA GLY A 367 -5.66 14.02 24.04
C GLY A 367 -4.70 12.86 23.97
N GLU A 368 -4.56 12.25 22.80
CA GLU A 368 -3.66 11.13 22.53
C GLU A 368 -2.83 11.43 21.29
N LEU A 369 -1.57 11.03 21.32
CA LEU A 369 -0.65 11.18 20.19
C LEU A 369 0.29 10.00 20.13
N MET A 370 0.51 9.48 18.92
CA MET A 370 1.46 8.42 18.62
C MET A 370 2.21 8.78 17.35
N TYR A 371 3.51 8.59 17.32
CA TYR A 371 4.34 8.92 16.17
C TYR A 371 5.41 7.86 15.91
N GLY A 372 5.50 7.41 14.66
CA GLY A 372 6.53 6.47 14.21
C GLY A 372 7.86 7.17 13.97
N LEU A 373 8.86 6.87 14.78
CA LEU A 373 10.23 7.35 14.70
C LEU A 373 11.08 6.47 13.77
N PRO A 374 12.29 6.95 13.36
CA PRO A 374 13.33 6.09 12.77
C PRO A 374 13.66 4.91 13.69
N TRP A 375 14.33 3.88 13.13
CA TRP A 375 14.75 2.65 13.82
C TRP A 375 13.61 1.81 14.39
N ASN A 376 12.44 1.88 13.75
CA ASN A 376 11.24 1.12 14.14
C ASN A 376 10.70 1.45 15.54
N LEU A 377 11.01 2.62 16.05
CA LEU A 377 10.51 3.10 17.33
C LEU A 377 9.17 3.82 17.14
N THR A 378 8.28 3.67 18.11
CA THR A 378 7.04 4.45 18.19
C THR A 378 7.01 5.14 19.55
N VAL A 379 6.93 6.46 19.55
CA VAL A 379 6.65 7.24 20.76
C VAL A 379 5.14 7.43 20.87
N TYR A 380 4.61 7.29 22.05
CA TYR A 380 3.21 7.58 22.33
C TYR A 380 3.04 8.28 23.67
N GLY A 381 1.96 9.03 23.78
CA GLY A 381 1.58 9.67 25.03
C GLY A 381 0.19 10.26 24.94
N GLY A 382 -0.33 10.62 26.11
CA GLY A 382 -1.64 11.24 26.20
C GLY A 382 -1.95 11.77 27.57
N ILE A 383 -3.00 12.57 27.62
CA ILE A 383 -3.60 13.09 28.82
C ILE A 383 -5.11 12.88 28.77
N GLN A 384 -5.69 12.54 29.90
CA GLN A 384 -7.13 12.45 30.07
C GLN A 384 -7.53 13.13 31.38
N THR A 385 -8.49 14.04 31.32
CA THR A 385 -8.91 14.82 32.50
C THR A 385 -10.43 14.86 32.59
N ALA A 386 -10.94 14.81 33.83
CA ALA A 386 -12.31 15.09 34.21
C ALA A 386 -12.33 15.88 35.49
N GLU A 387 -13.49 16.25 36.02
CA GLU A 387 -13.67 17.13 37.20
C GLU A 387 -12.79 16.73 38.39
N HIS A 388 -12.69 15.43 38.67
CA HIS A 388 -11.91 14.88 39.80
C HIS A 388 -10.95 13.76 39.36
N TYR A 389 -10.61 13.71 38.06
CA TYR A 389 -9.77 12.68 37.50
C TYR A 389 -8.75 13.27 36.55
N GLN A 390 -7.52 12.87 36.72
CA GLN A 390 -6.44 13.20 35.79
C GLN A 390 -5.57 11.97 35.57
N ALA A 391 -5.28 11.68 34.34
CA ALA A 391 -4.37 10.61 33.93
C ALA A 391 -3.41 11.12 32.87
N GLY A 392 -2.18 10.66 32.94
CA GLY A 392 -1.16 10.88 31.95
C GLY A 392 -0.46 9.55 31.63
N SER A 393 -0.16 9.32 30.37
CA SER A 393 0.59 8.16 29.90
C SER A 393 1.62 8.59 28.89
N ALA A 394 2.81 8.00 28.94
CA ALA A 394 3.83 8.16 27.91
C ALA A 394 4.66 6.89 27.83
N GLY A 395 5.12 6.55 26.63
CA GLY A 395 5.93 5.36 26.43
C GLY A 395 6.58 5.30 25.07
N LEU A 396 7.39 4.26 24.92
CA LEU A 396 8.07 3.89 23.68
C LEU A 396 7.69 2.45 23.33
N GLY A 397 7.37 2.21 22.06
CA GLY A 397 7.23 0.89 21.46
C GLY A 397 8.39 0.64 20.51
N ALA A 398 8.91 -0.60 20.47
CA ALA A 398 10.01 -1.04 19.60
C ALA A 398 9.73 -2.40 18.99
#